data_7514e977efa417f5e593a08069cff2b8
#
_entry.id   7514e977efa417f5e593a08069cff2b8
#
_cell.length_a   1.000
_cell.length_b   1.000
_cell.length_c   1.000
_cell.angle_alpha   90.00
_cell.angle_beta   90.00
_cell.angle_gamma   90.00
#
_symmetry.space_group_name_H-M   'P 1'
#
loop_
_entity.id
_entity.type
_entity.pdbx_description
1 polymer ?
#
loop_
_entity_poly.entity_id
_entity_poly.type
_entity_poly.pdbx_seq_one_letter_code
_entity_poly.pdbx_strand_id
1 'polypeptide(L)'
;MRLTIRQGDKFSMEMFTFGMDPVLVFLEKRLQGIIIHQLPLQGPVQLPLPPSPPLPESPPGVAHLPPLPPPPLSQAETLPHILPPIVTRYTLTAFCDDLKPAITSIYEFRLVERAMKIFELSSGCKMHRSKESEKCKFLPLGSWRKTLKQSDIPFDFFTLSDHLDFLGVTLKASCAATRTVNGDTLQERVRKTVGPWRGGRFMALNLRPHSVNCFALSKLQYRFNVIDPRVSDIKYYLSQSKSFLYADLLEKPEELILYRDVGDGGLGLYHIPSRAAAALASTFLQTALNPNFRRNHYHNTIFRRYVLGESISAPAIPQHFKGDFFPKLREMREDLGDLTFLSFREIYKYLMQQVTHRAVGMLEVGSLHPLKCELASPATDWGRSWRLARLRGLEPDLVTFLLKMLWGILPCKARISRIIPKVTPECQLCNLSADALKVSESLEHAIFICEGNKGVPELLIKLLKLYIPSVEHLQVLTLDLELEEPMELPLIWIVATVLFLLWQQRQDGKVCPVKIRAELEARCRLLREGKGAFMQNCSVLAEIAIHSMFSTA
;
A
#
# COMPACT_ATOMS: atom_id res chain seq x y z
N MET A 1 -50.71 5.23 0.15
CA MET A 1 -49.57 5.02 1.07
C MET A 1 -48.28 5.38 0.34
N ARG A 2 -47.63 6.52 0.67
CA ARG A 2 -46.35 6.90 0.02
C ARG A 2 -45.24 6.22 0.79
N LEU A 3 -44.70 5.17 0.24
CA LEU A 3 -43.44 4.56 0.73
C LEU A 3 -42.30 5.50 0.35
N THR A 4 -41.82 6.29 1.29
CA THR A 4 -40.55 7.01 1.16
C THR A 4 -39.44 6.12 1.61
N ILE A 5 -38.68 5.53 0.67
CA ILE A 5 -37.46 4.79 0.95
C ILE A 5 -36.39 5.84 1.27
N ARG A 6 -35.87 5.86 2.50
CA ARG A 6 -34.80 6.76 2.91
C ARG A 6 -33.46 6.30 2.34
N GLN A 7 -32.69 7.22 1.80
CA GLN A 7 -31.33 6.96 1.35
C GLN A 7 -30.48 6.46 2.53
N GLY A 8 -29.90 5.27 2.42
CA GLY A 8 -29.11 4.61 3.49
C GLY A 8 -29.84 3.49 4.24
N ASP A 9 -31.11 3.23 3.95
CA ASP A 9 -31.83 2.10 4.50
C ASP A 9 -31.34 0.78 3.85
N LYS A 10 -31.08 -0.26 4.64
CA LYS A 10 -30.53 -1.55 4.14
C LYS A 10 -31.37 -2.18 3.03
N PHE A 11 -32.69 -1.96 3.04
CA PHE A 11 -33.60 -2.47 2.02
C PHE A 11 -33.80 -1.53 0.82
N SER A 12 -33.30 -0.29 0.88
CA SER A 12 -33.54 0.69 -0.20
C SER A 12 -32.89 0.25 -1.51
N MET A 13 -31.72 -0.36 -1.44
CA MET A 13 -30.97 -0.82 -2.61
C MET A 13 -31.63 -2.02 -3.28
N GLU A 14 -32.08 -2.99 -2.51
CA GLU A 14 -32.76 -4.20 -3.00
C GLU A 14 -34.13 -3.85 -3.62
N MET A 15 -34.91 -3.05 -2.93
CA MET A 15 -36.23 -2.58 -3.42
C MET A 15 -36.11 -1.75 -4.69
N PHE A 16 -35.11 -0.87 -4.77
CA PHE A 16 -34.87 -0.08 -5.97
C PHE A 16 -34.42 -0.97 -7.14
N THR A 17 -33.50 -1.91 -6.91
CA THR A 17 -33.02 -2.86 -7.92
C THR A 17 -34.18 -3.71 -8.46
N PHE A 18 -35.01 -4.23 -7.57
CA PHE A 18 -36.17 -5.05 -7.96
C PHE A 18 -37.17 -4.27 -8.83
N GLY A 19 -37.45 -3.01 -8.49
CA GLY A 19 -38.32 -2.15 -9.28
C GLY A 19 -37.72 -1.70 -10.61
N MET A 20 -36.38 -1.59 -10.69
CA MET A 20 -35.65 -1.16 -11.89
C MET A 20 -35.38 -2.30 -12.89
N ASP A 21 -35.32 -3.55 -12.44
CA ASP A 21 -34.98 -4.70 -13.31
C ASP A 21 -35.81 -4.77 -14.59
N PRO A 22 -37.16 -4.59 -14.59
CA PRO A 22 -37.96 -4.61 -15.81
C PRO A 22 -37.55 -3.50 -16.80
N VAL A 23 -37.21 -2.30 -16.26
CA VAL A 23 -36.77 -1.16 -17.07
C VAL A 23 -35.39 -1.43 -17.68
N LEU A 24 -34.48 -1.99 -16.90
CA LEU A 24 -33.15 -2.36 -17.36
C LEU A 24 -33.22 -3.40 -18.48
N VAL A 25 -34.03 -4.44 -18.30
CA VAL A 25 -34.26 -5.48 -19.32
C VAL A 25 -34.89 -4.91 -20.59
N PHE A 26 -35.86 -4.00 -20.46
CA PHE A 26 -36.49 -3.32 -21.60
C PHE A 26 -35.46 -2.50 -22.37
N LEU A 27 -34.70 -1.65 -21.70
CA LEU A 27 -33.68 -0.80 -22.31
C LEU A 27 -32.58 -1.64 -22.96
N GLU A 28 -32.14 -2.68 -22.30
CA GLU A 28 -31.12 -3.59 -22.82
C GLU A 28 -31.53 -4.24 -24.15
N LYS A 29 -32.77 -4.65 -24.27
CA LYS A 29 -33.30 -5.26 -25.49
C LYS A 29 -33.52 -4.26 -26.62
N ARG A 30 -33.74 -2.99 -26.32
CA ARG A 30 -34.15 -1.96 -27.29
C ARG A 30 -33.05 -1.01 -27.73
N LEU A 31 -32.07 -0.75 -26.84
CA LEU A 31 -30.93 0.10 -27.20
C LEU A 31 -29.98 -0.64 -28.13
N GLN A 32 -29.51 0.03 -29.17
CA GLN A 32 -28.48 -0.53 -30.06
C GLN A 32 -27.14 -0.66 -29.36
N GLY A 33 -26.84 0.27 -28.45
CA GLY A 33 -25.63 0.29 -27.66
C GLY A 33 -24.36 0.49 -28.49
N ILE A 34 -23.22 0.54 -27.80
CA ILE A 34 -21.91 0.67 -28.42
C ILE A 34 -21.40 -0.74 -28.77
N ILE A 35 -21.19 -0.98 -30.06
CA ILE A 35 -20.66 -2.23 -30.58
C ILE A 35 -19.13 -2.11 -30.66
N ILE A 36 -18.43 -3.00 -29.95
CA ILE A 36 -16.99 -3.10 -30.07
C ILE A 36 -16.68 -4.20 -31.08
N HIS A 37 -16.31 -3.82 -32.30
CA HIS A 37 -15.87 -4.74 -33.32
C HIS A 37 -14.44 -5.22 -33.04
N GLN A 38 -14.23 -6.51 -33.19
CA GLN A 38 -12.88 -7.07 -33.26
C GLN A 38 -12.33 -6.77 -34.65
N LEU A 39 -11.21 -6.06 -34.70
CA LEU A 39 -10.46 -5.94 -35.94
C LEU A 39 -9.87 -7.32 -36.27
N PRO A 40 -10.04 -7.83 -37.51
CA PRO A 40 -9.38 -9.05 -37.93
C PRO A 40 -7.87 -8.87 -37.77
N LEU A 41 -7.22 -9.80 -37.11
CA LEU A 41 -5.76 -9.82 -37.01
C LEU A 41 -5.19 -10.04 -38.44
N GLN A 42 -4.42 -9.08 -38.90
CA GLN A 42 -3.54 -9.29 -40.05
C GLN A 42 -2.47 -10.30 -39.63
N GLY A 43 -2.57 -11.52 -40.15
CA GLY A 43 -1.57 -12.58 -40.12
C GLY A 43 -0.89 -12.95 -38.79
N PRO A 44 -0.34 -14.14 -38.67
CA PRO A 44 0.43 -14.50 -37.48
C PRO A 44 1.73 -13.68 -37.45
N VAL A 45 1.85 -12.79 -36.48
CA VAL A 45 3.15 -12.22 -36.13
C VAL A 45 3.99 -13.37 -35.58
N GLN A 46 4.90 -13.90 -36.39
CA GLN A 46 5.92 -14.82 -35.89
C GLN A 46 6.84 -14.02 -34.93
N LEU A 47 6.59 -14.18 -33.66
CA LEU A 47 7.60 -13.76 -32.67
C LEU A 47 8.79 -14.71 -32.84
N PRO A 48 10.02 -14.21 -32.96
CA PRO A 48 11.21 -15.05 -32.97
C PRO A 48 11.22 -15.88 -31.68
N LEU A 49 11.27 -17.20 -31.84
CA LEU A 49 11.47 -18.11 -30.72
C LEU A 49 12.81 -17.76 -30.06
N PRO A 50 12.87 -17.69 -28.73
CA PRO A 50 14.14 -17.56 -28.06
C PRO A 50 15.05 -18.73 -28.45
N PRO A 51 16.37 -18.54 -28.64
CA PRO A 51 17.27 -19.61 -28.98
C PRO A 51 17.20 -20.69 -27.88
N SER A 52 16.99 -21.93 -28.32
CA SER A 52 16.94 -23.08 -27.41
C SER A 52 18.25 -23.14 -26.60
N PRO A 53 18.18 -23.35 -25.29
CA PRO A 53 19.40 -23.53 -24.50
C PRO A 53 20.19 -24.75 -25.04
N PRO A 54 21.52 -24.71 -25.05
CA PRO A 54 22.34 -25.83 -25.47
C PRO A 54 22.01 -27.06 -24.61
N LEU A 55 21.73 -28.18 -25.29
CA LEU A 55 21.51 -29.46 -24.64
C LEU A 55 22.75 -29.82 -23.80
N PRO A 56 22.59 -30.27 -22.55
CA PRO A 56 23.72 -30.78 -21.78
C PRO A 56 24.33 -31.98 -22.48
N GLU A 57 25.67 -31.99 -22.62
CA GLU A 57 26.42 -33.09 -23.18
C GLU A 57 26.12 -34.38 -22.40
N SER A 58 25.68 -35.40 -23.11
CA SER A 58 25.39 -36.73 -22.54
C SER A 58 26.64 -37.36 -21.99
N PRO A 59 26.62 -37.97 -20.79
CA PRO A 59 27.77 -38.71 -20.28
C PRO A 59 28.07 -39.91 -21.16
N PRO A 60 29.35 -40.25 -21.40
CA PRO A 60 29.75 -41.39 -22.23
C PRO A 60 29.38 -42.69 -21.55
N GLY A 61 28.56 -43.52 -22.19
CA GLY A 61 28.40 -44.91 -21.76
C GLY A 61 27.01 -45.55 -21.79
N VAL A 62 26.00 -44.96 -22.45
CA VAL A 62 24.69 -45.64 -22.59
C VAL A 62 24.50 -46.14 -24.01
N ALA A 63 24.37 -47.47 -24.14
CA ALA A 63 24.12 -48.14 -25.40
C ALA A 63 22.80 -47.70 -26.04
N HIS A 64 22.86 -47.28 -27.30
CA HIS A 64 21.72 -46.84 -28.07
C HIS A 64 20.75 -48.00 -28.33
N LEU A 65 19.55 -47.94 -27.78
CA LEU A 65 18.41 -48.70 -28.28
C LEU A 65 17.90 -48.03 -29.58
N PRO A 66 17.50 -48.80 -30.59
CA PRO A 66 16.99 -48.23 -31.83
C PRO A 66 15.69 -47.42 -31.59
N PRO A 67 15.48 -46.29 -32.29
CA PRO A 67 14.31 -45.46 -32.11
C PRO A 67 13.05 -46.23 -32.56
N LEU A 68 12.02 -46.18 -31.71
CA LEU A 68 10.67 -46.63 -32.05
C LEU A 68 10.13 -45.82 -33.24
N PRO A 69 9.44 -46.49 -34.21
CA PRO A 69 8.83 -45.77 -35.32
C PRO A 69 7.80 -44.77 -34.80
N PRO A 70 7.72 -43.56 -35.40
CA PRO A 70 6.72 -42.58 -35.03
C PRO A 70 5.31 -43.14 -35.25
N PRO A 71 4.35 -42.82 -34.36
CA PRO A 71 2.96 -43.19 -34.55
C PRO A 71 2.43 -42.55 -35.83
N PRO A 72 1.52 -43.20 -36.58
CA PRO A 72 0.98 -42.66 -37.81
C PRO A 72 0.25 -41.36 -37.49
N LEU A 73 0.67 -40.25 -38.11
CA LEU A 73 -0.01 -38.97 -38.10
C LEU A 73 -1.43 -39.19 -38.68
N SER A 74 -2.43 -39.26 -37.82
CA SER A 74 -3.80 -39.09 -38.23
C SER A 74 -3.91 -37.69 -38.82
N GLN A 75 -4.12 -37.61 -40.14
CA GLN A 75 -4.49 -36.37 -40.81
C GLN A 75 -5.90 -35.97 -40.33
N ALA A 76 -6.00 -35.40 -39.16
CA ALA A 76 -7.13 -34.57 -38.80
C ALA A 76 -6.91 -33.23 -39.51
N GLU A 77 -7.54 -33.07 -40.65
CA GLU A 77 -7.75 -31.78 -41.31
C GLU A 77 -8.40 -30.84 -40.29
N THR A 78 -7.60 -30.10 -39.56
CA THR A 78 -8.06 -28.96 -38.78
C THR A 78 -8.35 -27.83 -39.75
N LEU A 79 -9.57 -27.84 -40.29
CA LEU A 79 -10.19 -26.63 -40.83
C LEU A 79 -10.03 -25.56 -39.76
N PRO A 80 -9.46 -24.39 -40.10
CA PRO A 80 -9.41 -23.29 -39.11
C PRO A 80 -10.86 -22.94 -38.77
N HIS A 81 -11.29 -23.31 -37.56
CA HIS A 81 -12.53 -22.81 -37.00
C HIS A 81 -12.39 -21.30 -36.91
N ILE A 82 -12.83 -20.60 -37.96
CA ILE A 82 -13.06 -19.16 -37.93
C ILE A 82 -14.21 -18.98 -36.94
N LEU A 83 -13.85 -18.80 -35.68
CA LEU A 83 -14.83 -18.41 -34.68
C LEU A 83 -15.47 -17.10 -35.12
N PRO A 84 -16.80 -17.01 -35.12
CA PRO A 84 -17.47 -15.78 -35.50
C PRO A 84 -16.90 -14.60 -34.66
N PRO A 85 -16.78 -13.40 -35.25
CA PRO A 85 -16.25 -12.27 -34.56
C PRO A 85 -17.05 -12.03 -33.26
N ILE A 86 -16.37 -12.00 -32.12
CA ILE A 86 -17.02 -11.74 -30.85
C ILE A 86 -17.41 -10.27 -30.82
N VAL A 87 -18.70 -10.01 -30.94
CA VAL A 87 -19.26 -8.65 -30.86
C VAL A 87 -19.71 -8.40 -29.43
N THR A 88 -19.00 -7.56 -28.73
CA THR A 88 -19.41 -7.11 -27.38
C THR A 88 -20.23 -5.84 -27.51
N ARG A 89 -21.45 -5.87 -26.99
CA ARG A 89 -22.39 -4.76 -27.03
C ARG A 89 -22.58 -4.18 -25.63
N TYR A 90 -22.26 -2.92 -25.47
CA TYR A 90 -22.52 -2.16 -24.24
C TYR A 90 -23.74 -1.28 -24.42
N THR A 91 -24.80 -1.56 -23.68
CA THR A 91 -26.07 -0.84 -23.79
C THR A 91 -26.35 0.02 -22.57
N LEU A 92 -25.99 -0.47 -21.39
CA LEU A 92 -26.46 0.11 -20.15
C LEU A 92 -25.56 -0.22 -18.97
N THR A 93 -25.32 0.77 -18.11
CA THR A 93 -24.75 0.60 -16.78
C THR A 93 -25.68 1.23 -15.77
N ALA A 94 -26.02 0.50 -14.70
CA ALA A 94 -26.89 1.01 -13.65
C ALA A 94 -26.32 0.62 -12.28
N PHE A 95 -26.45 1.51 -11.32
CA PHE A 95 -26.16 1.26 -9.93
C PHE A 95 -27.12 2.11 -9.07
N CYS A 96 -28.01 1.45 -8.33
CA CYS A 96 -29.09 2.11 -7.57
C CYS A 96 -29.86 3.11 -8.45
N ASP A 97 -29.82 4.38 -8.08
CA ASP A 97 -30.49 5.50 -8.75
C ASP A 97 -29.68 6.07 -9.94
N ASP A 98 -28.43 5.64 -10.11
CA ASP A 98 -27.55 6.08 -11.20
C ASP A 98 -27.70 5.20 -12.45
N LEU A 99 -28.44 5.68 -13.44
CA LEU A 99 -28.65 5.03 -14.74
C LEU A 99 -27.79 5.70 -15.81
N LYS A 100 -26.95 4.93 -16.51
CA LYS A 100 -26.05 5.41 -17.58
C LYS A 100 -26.28 4.61 -18.86
N PRO A 101 -27.31 4.91 -19.66
CA PRO A 101 -27.52 4.26 -20.95
C PRO A 101 -26.48 4.75 -21.97
N ALA A 102 -25.95 3.80 -22.74
CA ALA A 102 -25.15 4.10 -23.93
C ALA A 102 -26.07 4.15 -25.15
N ILE A 103 -26.24 5.33 -25.73
CA ILE A 103 -27.11 5.56 -26.87
C ILE A 103 -26.31 5.92 -28.12
N THR A 104 -26.77 5.49 -29.27
CA THR A 104 -26.12 5.68 -30.58
C THR A 104 -26.93 6.52 -31.55
N SER A 105 -28.20 6.81 -31.22
CA SER A 105 -29.07 7.64 -32.04
C SER A 105 -29.96 8.54 -31.17
N ILE A 106 -30.39 9.66 -31.72
CA ILE A 106 -31.30 10.59 -31.04
C ILE A 106 -32.65 9.90 -30.74
N TYR A 107 -33.04 8.93 -31.55
CA TYR A 107 -34.26 8.15 -31.30
C TYR A 107 -34.17 7.36 -29.97
N GLU A 108 -33.01 6.88 -29.59
CA GLU A 108 -32.84 6.14 -28.34
C GLU A 108 -33.02 7.00 -27.09
N PHE A 109 -32.87 8.32 -27.16
CA PHE A 109 -33.27 9.23 -26.07
C PHE A 109 -34.77 9.10 -25.75
N ARG A 110 -35.61 8.99 -26.77
CA ARG A 110 -37.04 8.79 -26.58
C ARG A 110 -37.39 7.46 -25.96
N LEU A 111 -36.60 6.41 -26.29
CA LEU A 111 -36.77 5.10 -25.66
C LEU A 111 -36.41 5.13 -24.17
N VAL A 112 -35.32 5.79 -23.82
CA VAL A 112 -34.89 5.98 -22.42
C VAL A 112 -35.94 6.76 -21.63
N GLU A 113 -36.43 7.89 -22.19
CA GLU A 113 -37.48 8.70 -21.56
C GLU A 113 -38.77 7.93 -21.36
N ARG A 114 -39.21 7.16 -22.38
CA ARG A 114 -40.40 6.32 -22.29
C ARG A 114 -40.26 5.24 -21.21
N ALA A 115 -39.12 4.58 -21.15
CA ALA A 115 -38.83 3.57 -20.13
C ALA A 115 -38.85 4.17 -18.72
N MET A 116 -38.23 5.32 -18.53
CA MET A 116 -38.25 6.05 -17.25
C MET A 116 -39.64 6.52 -16.85
N LYS A 117 -40.46 6.93 -17.81
CA LYS A 117 -41.86 7.31 -17.54
C LYS A 117 -42.71 6.12 -17.10
N ILE A 118 -42.53 4.96 -17.70
CA ILE A 118 -43.18 3.71 -17.26
C ILE A 118 -42.75 3.38 -15.82
N PHE A 119 -41.45 3.48 -15.53
CA PHE A 119 -40.91 3.23 -14.19
C PHE A 119 -41.53 4.21 -13.16
N GLU A 120 -41.63 5.49 -13.48
CA GLU A 120 -42.21 6.48 -12.59
C GLU A 120 -43.69 6.19 -12.29
N LEU A 121 -44.44 5.76 -13.30
CA LEU A 121 -45.87 5.41 -13.14
C LEU A 121 -46.04 4.14 -12.27
N SER A 122 -45.14 3.17 -12.41
CA SER A 122 -45.26 1.89 -11.70
C SER A 122 -44.68 1.96 -10.27
N SER A 123 -43.60 2.71 -10.06
CA SER A 123 -42.88 2.74 -8.77
C SER A 123 -43.27 3.95 -7.89
N GLY A 124 -43.85 4.99 -8.47
CA GLY A 124 -44.05 6.27 -7.79
C GLY A 124 -42.76 7.10 -7.61
N CYS A 125 -41.61 6.58 -7.99
CA CYS A 125 -40.37 7.34 -8.05
C CYS A 125 -40.41 8.33 -9.22
N LYS A 126 -39.72 9.45 -9.09
CA LYS A 126 -39.69 10.46 -10.16
C LYS A 126 -38.25 10.71 -10.61
N MET A 127 -38.04 10.70 -11.93
CA MET A 127 -36.78 11.17 -12.51
C MET A 127 -36.65 12.68 -12.29
N HIS A 128 -35.48 13.15 -11.98
CA HIS A 128 -35.22 14.57 -11.77
C HIS A 128 -35.16 15.29 -13.13
N ARG A 129 -36.24 16.00 -13.48
CA ARG A 129 -36.38 16.73 -14.75
C ARG A 129 -36.16 18.24 -14.62
N SER A 130 -35.59 18.72 -13.52
CA SER A 130 -35.27 20.14 -13.42
C SER A 130 -33.99 20.46 -14.19
N LYS A 131 -34.06 21.39 -15.11
CA LYS A 131 -32.90 21.91 -15.86
C LYS A 131 -31.89 22.57 -14.95
N GLU A 132 -32.35 23.20 -13.88
CA GLU A 132 -31.52 23.90 -12.89
C GLU A 132 -30.67 22.94 -12.04
N SER A 133 -31.08 21.68 -11.94
CA SER A 133 -30.35 20.70 -11.10
C SER A 133 -29.11 20.10 -11.74
N GLU A 134 -28.94 20.24 -13.05
CA GLU A 134 -27.88 19.64 -13.85
C GLU A 134 -27.64 18.13 -13.58
N LYS A 135 -28.64 17.42 -13.08
CA LYS A 135 -28.50 16.00 -12.71
C LYS A 135 -28.54 15.04 -13.92
N CYS A 136 -29.35 15.41 -14.92
CA CYS A 136 -29.45 14.64 -16.15
C CYS A 136 -28.43 15.14 -17.17
N LYS A 137 -27.24 14.55 -17.17
CA LYS A 137 -26.14 14.93 -18.07
C LYS A 137 -25.98 13.93 -19.20
N PHE A 138 -25.58 14.44 -20.35
CA PHE A 138 -25.18 13.65 -21.50
C PHE A 138 -23.74 13.94 -21.89
N LEU A 139 -22.91 12.90 -21.95
CA LEU A 139 -21.51 13.00 -22.37
C LEU A 139 -21.37 12.49 -23.81
N PRO A 140 -21.13 13.36 -24.80
CA PRO A 140 -20.91 12.95 -26.17
C PRO A 140 -19.58 12.24 -26.34
N LEU A 141 -19.59 11.08 -27.02
CA LEU A 141 -18.41 10.30 -27.34
C LEU A 141 -18.21 10.20 -28.85
N GLY A 142 -17.01 9.82 -29.27
CA GLY A 142 -16.71 9.64 -30.70
C GLY A 142 -16.97 10.88 -31.55
N SER A 143 -17.63 10.69 -32.70
CA SER A 143 -17.99 11.78 -33.63
C SER A 143 -18.94 12.80 -33.03
N TRP A 144 -19.81 12.38 -32.12
CA TRP A 144 -20.80 13.26 -31.48
C TRP A 144 -20.18 14.41 -30.67
N ARG A 145 -18.95 14.26 -30.23
CA ARG A 145 -18.20 15.36 -29.59
C ARG A 145 -18.08 16.62 -30.44
N LYS A 146 -18.06 16.46 -31.78
CA LYS A 146 -17.89 17.55 -32.74
C LYS A 146 -19.21 17.98 -33.38
N THR A 147 -20.18 17.07 -33.48
CA THR A 147 -21.40 17.27 -34.28
C THR A 147 -22.64 17.56 -33.45
N LEU A 148 -22.76 16.96 -32.25
CA LEU A 148 -23.94 17.09 -31.41
C LEU A 148 -23.97 18.43 -30.69
N LYS A 149 -25.08 19.16 -30.84
CA LYS A 149 -25.35 20.40 -30.13
C LYS A 149 -26.45 20.22 -29.08
N GLN A 150 -26.54 21.11 -28.11
CA GLN A 150 -27.60 21.08 -27.10
C GLN A 150 -29.02 21.13 -27.73
N SER A 151 -29.18 21.86 -28.85
CA SER A 151 -30.43 21.95 -29.61
C SER A 151 -30.88 20.62 -30.23
N ASP A 152 -29.96 19.67 -30.40
CA ASP A 152 -30.27 18.38 -31.03
C ASP A 152 -30.81 17.37 -30.02
N ILE A 153 -30.68 17.66 -28.72
CA ILE A 153 -31.19 16.83 -27.64
C ILE A 153 -32.68 17.07 -27.47
N PRO A 154 -33.52 16.03 -27.58
CA PRO A 154 -34.97 16.19 -27.66
C PRO A 154 -35.66 16.62 -26.36
N PHE A 155 -34.90 16.72 -25.26
CA PHE A 155 -35.40 17.07 -23.92
C PHE A 155 -34.53 18.13 -23.29
N ASP A 156 -35.14 19.22 -22.84
CA ASP A 156 -34.46 20.38 -22.25
C ASP A 156 -33.88 20.14 -20.86
N PHE A 157 -34.31 19.08 -20.16
CA PHE A 157 -33.75 18.68 -18.87
C PHE A 157 -32.44 17.84 -18.98
N PHE A 158 -32.07 17.40 -20.18
CA PHE A 158 -30.74 16.82 -20.42
C PHE A 158 -29.75 17.91 -20.81
N THR A 159 -28.67 18.01 -20.04
CA THR A 159 -27.62 18.98 -20.30
C THR A 159 -26.44 18.28 -20.99
N LEU A 160 -26.02 18.85 -22.14
CA LEU A 160 -24.79 18.43 -22.79
C LEU A 160 -23.61 18.79 -21.89
N SER A 161 -22.84 17.80 -21.47
CA SER A 161 -21.73 17.97 -20.53
C SER A 161 -20.44 17.43 -21.10
N ASP A 162 -19.33 18.02 -20.69
CA ASP A 162 -18.00 17.53 -21.00
C ASP A 162 -17.53 16.41 -20.04
N HIS A 163 -18.35 16.11 -19.03
CA HIS A 163 -18.08 15.08 -18.03
C HIS A 163 -19.36 14.45 -17.47
N LEU A 164 -19.21 13.22 -16.96
CA LEU A 164 -20.21 12.55 -16.13
C LEU A 164 -19.55 12.10 -14.82
N ASP A 165 -20.24 12.36 -13.72
CA ASP A 165 -19.87 11.76 -12.44
C ASP A 165 -20.62 10.44 -12.27
N PHE A 166 -19.88 9.38 -11.97
CA PHE A 166 -20.42 8.06 -11.75
C PHE A 166 -19.69 7.38 -10.58
N LEU A 167 -20.43 7.10 -9.52
CA LEU A 167 -19.90 6.47 -8.30
C LEU A 167 -18.61 7.15 -7.78
N GLY A 168 -18.59 8.48 -7.80
CA GLY A 168 -17.44 9.26 -7.33
C GLY A 168 -16.23 9.31 -8.27
N VAL A 169 -16.38 8.80 -9.49
CA VAL A 169 -15.41 8.92 -10.59
C VAL A 169 -15.96 9.89 -11.64
N THR A 170 -15.18 10.88 -12.01
CA THR A 170 -15.53 11.82 -13.08
C THR A 170 -15.04 11.27 -14.41
N LEU A 171 -15.94 10.90 -15.29
CA LEU A 171 -15.68 10.40 -16.63
C LEU A 171 -15.64 11.57 -17.62
N LYS A 172 -14.60 11.64 -18.43
CA LYS A 172 -14.43 12.57 -19.55
C LYS A 172 -14.43 11.81 -20.87
N ALA A 173 -14.58 12.52 -21.97
CA ALA A 173 -14.59 11.91 -23.31
C ALA A 173 -13.25 11.28 -23.74
N SER A 174 -12.18 11.41 -22.97
CA SER A 174 -10.92 10.71 -23.18
C SER A 174 -10.37 10.14 -21.87
N CYS A 175 -9.65 8.99 -21.97
CA CYS A 175 -9.01 8.37 -20.81
C CYS A 175 -7.99 9.30 -20.15
N ALA A 176 -7.22 10.07 -20.94
CA ALA A 176 -6.24 11.01 -20.41
C ALA A 176 -6.92 12.12 -19.57
N ALA A 177 -7.97 12.73 -20.08
CA ALA A 177 -8.73 13.76 -19.36
C ALA A 177 -9.41 13.18 -18.10
N THR A 178 -9.96 11.95 -18.17
CA THR A 178 -10.52 11.23 -17.03
C THR A 178 -9.47 11.01 -15.94
N ARG A 179 -8.27 10.57 -16.30
CA ARG A 179 -7.15 10.38 -15.35
C ARG A 179 -6.73 11.70 -14.72
N THR A 180 -6.65 12.78 -15.49
CA THR A 180 -6.26 14.10 -15.00
C THR A 180 -7.24 14.62 -13.96
N VAL A 181 -8.52 14.72 -14.28
CA VAL A 181 -9.53 15.30 -13.36
C VAL A 181 -9.66 14.49 -12.07
N ASN A 182 -9.60 13.17 -12.16
CA ASN A 182 -9.67 12.32 -10.96
C ASN A 182 -8.38 12.39 -10.13
N GLY A 183 -7.22 12.44 -10.78
CA GLY A 183 -5.94 12.63 -10.13
C GLY A 183 -5.88 13.94 -9.34
N ASP A 184 -6.25 15.05 -9.96
CA ASP A 184 -6.28 16.38 -9.34
C ASP A 184 -7.26 16.42 -8.16
N THR A 185 -8.46 15.83 -8.31
CA THR A 185 -9.43 15.71 -7.22
C THR A 185 -8.89 14.89 -6.04
N LEU A 186 -8.17 13.80 -6.32
CA LEU A 186 -7.58 12.96 -5.27
C LEU A 186 -6.41 13.67 -4.58
N GLN A 187 -5.56 14.37 -5.33
CA GLN A 187 -4.48 15.17 -4.76
C GLN A 187 -5.03 16.17 -3.74
N GLU A 188 -6.11 16.89 -4.10
CA GLU A 188 -6.74 17.84 -3.20
C GLU A 188 -7.35 17.17 -1.96
N ARG A 189 -7.98 16.00 -2.12
CA ARG A 189 -8.49 15.22 -0.97
C ARG A 189 -7.38 14.76 -0.04
N VAL A 190 -6.26 14.28 -0.57
CA VAL A 190 -5.09 13.88 0.23
C VAL A 190 -4.51 15.09 0.94
N ARG A 191 -4.35 16.23 0.23
CA ARG A 191 -3.86 17.49 0.81
C ARG A 191 -4.73 17.96 1.99
N LYS A 192 -6.05 17.97 1.82
CA LYS A 192 -6.99 18.34 2.89
C LYS A 192 -6.97 17.39 4.08
N THR A 193 -6.62 16.13 3.86
CA THR A 193 -6.55 15.13 4.94
C THR A 193 -5.23 15.22 5.71
N VAL A 194 -4.10 15.27 5.00
CA VAL A 194 -2.77 15.23 5.60
C VAL A 194 -2.31 16.61 6.07
N GLY A 195 -2.75 17.67 5.38
CA GLY A 195 -2.32 19.05 5.66
C GLY A 195 -2.48 19.49 7.11
N PRO A 196 -3.65 19.30 7.75
CA PRO A 196 -3.86 19.66 9.16
C PRO A 196 -2.99 18.89 10.15
N TRP A 197 -2.46 17.73 9.75
CA TRP A 197 -1.63 16.88 10.60
C TRP A 197 -0.13 17.22 10.51
N ARG A 198 0.26 18.12 9.62
CA ARG A 198 1.64 18.59 9.51
C ARG A 198 2.07 19.23 10.83
N GLY A 199 3.06 18.64 11.46
CA GLY A 199 3.51 19.03 12.80
C GLY A 199 3.12 18.04 13.91
N GLY A 200 2.62 16.85 13.55
CA GLY A 200 2.14 15.80 14.45
C GLY A 200 3.19 15.20 15.39
N ARG A 201 3.95 16.04 16.10
CA ARG A 201 4.91 15.61 17.14
C ARG A 201 4.25 14.81 18.26
N PHE A 202 2.93 14.94 18.41
CA PHE A 202 2.11 14.23 19.39
C PHE A 202 1.87 12.75 19.05
N MET A 203 2.25 12.30 17.85
CA MET A 203 2.03 10.92 17.41
C MET A 203 3.35 10.19 17.24
N ALA A 204 3.48 9.03 17.87
CA ALA A 204 4.63 8.15 17.72
C ALA A 204 4.88 7.78 16.24
N LEU A 205 6.13 7.64 15.87
CA LEU A 205 6.53 7.41 14.47
C LEU A 205 5.89 6.16 13.87
N ASN A 206 5.70 5.09 14.64
CA ASN A 206 5.05 3.86 14.21
C ASN A 206 3.55 4.01 13.92
N LEU A 207 2.87 5.00 14.51
CA LEU A 207 1.44 5.24 14.30
C LEU A 207 1.15 6.14 13.10
N ARG A 208 2.10 6.98 12.69
CA ARG A 208 1.95 7.91 11.56
C ARG A 208 1.63 7.21 10.24
N PRO A 209 2.34 6.12 9.84
CA PRO A 209 2.01 5.39 8.62
C PRO A 209 0.63 4.77 8.67
N HIS A 210 0.23 4.23 9.82
CA HIS A 210 -1.12 3.69 10.00
C HIS A 210 -2.19 4.78 9.77
N SER A 211 -2.00 5.96 10.34
CA SER A 211 -2.91 7.09 10.14
C SER A 211 -2.97 7.52 8.66
N VAL A 212 -1.83 7.60 7.97
CA VAL A 212 -1.80 7.90 6.53
C VAL A 212 -2.53 6.84 5.73
N ASN A 213 -2.28 5.56 6.01
CA ASN A 213 -2.93 4.44 5.33
C ASN A 213 -4.46 4.48 5.50
N CYS A 214 -4.94 4.67 6.74
CA CYS A 214 -6.37 4.63 7.05
C CYS A 214 -7.14 5.87 6.55
N PHE A 215 -6.57 7.05 6.67
CA PHE A 215 -7.32 8.29 6.43
C PHE A 215 -7.02 8.96 5.10
N ALA A 216 -5.81 8.81 4.56
CA ALA A 216 -5.41 9.41 3.30
C ALA A 216 -5.40 8.41 2.14
N LEU A 217 -4.62 7.34 2.27
CA LEU A 217 -4.42 6.39 1.18
C LEU A 217 -5.62 5.45 0.95
N SER A 218 -6.44 5.21 1.96
CA SER A 218 -7.72 4.49 1.79
C SER A 218 -8.66 5.16 0.78
N LYS A 219 -8.64 6.49 0.69
CA LYS A 219 -9.45 7.26 -0.26
C LYS A 219 -9.03 7.04 -1.72
N LEU A 220 -7.82 6.57 -1.96
CA LEU A 220 -7.30 6.28 -3.29
C LEU A 220 -7.77 4.92 -3.80
N GLN A 221 -7.98 3.95 -2.89
CA GLN A 221 -8.22 2.55 -3.21
C GLN A 221 -9.38 2.35 -4.20
N TYR A 222 -10.52 2.96 -3.92
CA TYR A 222 -11.71 2.83 -4.76
C TYR A 222 -11.43 3.28 -6.21
N ARG A 223 -10.74 4.41 -6.39
CA ARG A 223 -10.44 4.93 -7.73
C ARG A 223 -9.34 4.14 -8.44
N PHE A 224 -8.40 3.57 -7.71
CA PHE A 224 -7.36 2.71 -8.28
C PHE A 224 -7.93 1.42 -8.89
N ASN A 225 -9.10 0.97 -8.45
CA ASN A 225 -9.80 -0.15 -9.08
C ASN A 225 -10.23 0.15 -10.53
N VAL A 226 -10.38 1.41 -10.88
CA VAL A 226 -10.96 1.84 -12.18
C VAL A 226 -9.98 2.69 -12.99
N ILE A 227 -9.11 3.44 -12.33
CA ILE A 227 -8.23 4.42 -12.96
C ILE A 227 -6.79 4.17 -12.55
N ASP A 228 -5.95 3.89 -13.53
CA ASP A 228 -4.50 3.86 -13.35
C ASP A 228 -3.98 5.30 -13.10
N PRO A 229 -3.36 5.60 -11.93
CA PRO A 229 -2.89 6.94 -11.61
C PRO A 229 -1.73 7.36 -12.52
N ARG A 230 -1.59 8.67 -12.73
CA ARG A 230 -0.41 9.24 -13.40
C ARG A 230 0.82 9.10 -12.48
N VAL A 231 2.00 9.02 -13.08
CA VAL A 231 3.27 9.02 -12.32
C VAL A 231 3.39 10.25 -11.42
N SER A 232 2.92 11.41 -11.91
CA SER A 232 2.87 12.66 -11.12
C SER A 232 1.97 12.55 -9.89
N ASP A 233 0.83 11.86 -10.00
CA ASP A 233 -0.09 11.64 -8.88
C ASP A 233 0.57 10.77 -7.81
N ILE A 234 1.22 9.67 -8.23
CA ILE A 234 1.95 8.78 -7.32
C ILE A 234 3.06 9.55 -6.58
N LYS A 235 3.86 10.33 -7.31
CA LYS A 235 4.91 11.17 -6.71
C LYS A 235 4.34 12.16 -5.70
N TYR A 236 3.19 12.77 -6.01
CA TYR A 236 2.51 13.70 -5.12
C TYR A 236 2.05 13.00 -3.83
N TYR A 237 1.36 11.86 -3.93
CA TYR A 237 0.88 11.13 -2.75
C TYR A 237 2.03 10.67 -1.85
N LEU A 238 3.12 10.18 -2.44
CA LEU A 238 4.33 9.81 -1.71
C LEU A 238 4.96 11.01 -1.00
N SER A 239 5.07 12.15 -1.69
CA SER A 239 5.60 13.39 -1.10
C SER A 239 4.78 13.86 0.09
N GLN A 240 3.42 13.87 -0.02
CA GLN A 240 2.55 14.24 1.09
C GLN A 240 2.67 13.28 2.26
N SER A 241 2.71 11.97 1.99
CA SER A 241 2.89 10.95 3.02
C SER A 241 4.24 11.11 3.75
N LYS A 242 5.33 11.23 3.00
CA LYS A 242 6.68 11.45 3.56
C LYS A 242 6.78 12.76 4.35
N SER A 243 6.15 13.84 3.87
CA SER A 243 6.11 15.12 4.57
C SER A 243 5.45 15.02 5.95
N PHE A 244 4.37 14.24 6.08
CA PHE A 244 3.75 13.98 7.38
C PHE A 244 4.60 13.04 8.26
N LEU A 245 5.12 11.95 7.68
CA LEU A 245 5.90 10.96 8.43
C LEU A 245 7.16 11.58 9.05
N TYR A 246 7.81 12.49 8.34
CA TYR A 246 9.10 13.06 8.70
C TYR A 246 9.04 14.52 9.16
N ALA A 247 7.84 15.05 9.46
CA ALA A 247 7.63 16.47 9.72
C ALA A 247 8.58 17.08 10.79
N ASP A 248 9.01 16.25 11.74
CA ASP A 248 9.86 16.62 12.88
C ASP A 248 11.17 15.82 12.94
N LEU A 249 11.44 14.99 11.92
CA LEU A 249 12.62 14.13 11.91
C LEU A 249 13.74 14.73 11.06
N LEU A 250 14.89 14.97 11.67
CA LEU A 250 16.13 15.30 10.98
C LEU A 250 16.69 14.07 10.27
N GLU A 251 16.66 12.92 10.95
CA GLU A 251 17.12 11.64 10.44
C GLU A 251 15.96 10.87 9.82
N LYS A 252 16.13 10.49 8.56
CA LYS A 252 15.15 9.74 7.81
C LYS A 252 15.64 8.31 7.61
N PRO A 253 14.80 7.29 7.86
CA PRO A 253 15.14 5.92 7.50
C PRO A 253 15.19 5.75 5.97
N GLU A 254 15.83 4.69 5.52
CA GLU A 254 15.82 4.29 4.11
C GLU A 254 14.38 4.07 3.60
N GLU A 255 14.15 4.33 2.33
CA GLU A 255 12.80 4.27 1.75
C GLU A 255 12.14 2.89 1.90
N LEU A 256 12.90 1.81 1.84
CA LEU A 256 12.39 0.45 2.01
C LEU A 256 11.81 0.18 3.40
N ILE A 257 12.38 0.81 4.44
CA ILE A 257 11.86 0.70 5.81
C ILE A 257 10.42 1.22 5.90
N LEU A 258 10.06 2.21 5.07
CA LEU A 258 8.69 2.73 5.06
C LEU A 258 7.66 1.66 4.71
N TYR A 259 7.98 0.80 3.75
CA TYR A 259 7.03 -0.15 3.14
C TYR A 259 7.10 -1.54 3.74
N ARG A 260 8.18 -1.87 4.47
CA ARG A 260 8.37 -3.15 5.11
C ARG A 260 7.31 -3.37 6.20
N ASP A 261 6.95 -4.63 6.45
CA ASP A 261 6.00 -4.98 7.50
C ASP A 261 6.50 -4.54 8.88
N VAL A 262 5.55 -4.20 9.76
CA VAL A 262 5.85 -3.72 11.12
C VAL A 262 6.61 -4.77 11.92
N GLY A 263 6.26 -6.06 11.75
CA GLY A 263 6.96 -7.19 12.38
C GLY A 263 8.42 -7.33 11.95
N ASP A 264 8.73 -6.89 10.71
CA ASP A 264 10.08 -6.95 10.13
C ASP A 264 10.85 -5.63 10.30
N GLY A 265 10.47 -4.81 11.25
CA GLY A 265 11.12 -3.54 11.54
C GLY A 265 10.73 -2.38 10.63
N GLY A 266 9.78 -2.58 9.74
CA GLY A 266 9.27 -1.54 8.86
C GLY A 266 8.20 -0.66 9.49
N LEU A 267 7.77 0.35 8.76
CA LEU A 267 6.70 1.26 9.17
C LEU A 267 5.32 0.86 8.63
N GLY A 268 5.24 -0.11 7.72
CA GLY A 268 3.98 -0.60 7.16
C GLY A 268 3.21 0.43 6.33
N LEU A 269 3.90 1.44 5.78
CA LEU A 269 3.27 2.38 4.84
C LEU A 269 2.92 1.64 3.55
N TYR A 270 1.75 1.87 3.00
CA TYR A 270 1.39 1.27 1.72
C TYR A 270 2.28 1.78 0.58
N HIS A 271 2.86 0.85 -0.16
CA HIS A 271 3.57 1.17 -1.40
C HIS A 271 2.54 1.49 -2.49
N ILE A 272 2.36 2.79 -2.78
CA ILE A 272 1.28 3.30 -3.62
C ILE A 272 1.29 2.70 -5.04
N PRO A 273 2.46 2.57 -5.72
CA PRO A 273 2.51 1.93 -7.04
C PRO A 273 2.00 0.49 -7.04
N SER A 274 2.48 -0.34 -6.10
CA SER A 274 2.03 -1.74 -5.98
C SER A 274 0.56 -1.83 -5.61
N ARG A 275 0.05 -0.90 -4.78
CA ARG A 275 -1.35 -0.86 -4.39
C ARG A 275 -2.26 -0.49 -5.57
N ALA A 276 -1.87 0.48 -6.39
CA ALA A 276 -2.60 0.85 -7.60
C ALA A 276 -2.61 -0.30 -8.62
N ALA A 277 -1.45 -0.92 -8.85
CA ALA A 277 -1.35 -2.08 -9.75
C ALA A 277 -2.18 -3.27 -9.26
N ALA A 278 -2.13 -3.58 -7.95
CA ALA A 278 -2.92 -4.67 -7.36
C ALA A 278 -4.43 -4.41 -7.45
N ALA A 279 -4.87 -3.16 -7.24
CA ALA A 279 -6.27 -2.79 -7.34
C ALA A 279 -6.80 -2.98 -8.76
N LEU A 280 -6.06 -2.48 -9.75
CA LEU A 280 -6.42 -2.64 -11.16
C LEU A 280 -6.39 -4.11 -11.59
N ALA A 281 -5.37 -4.86 -11.19
CA ALA A 281 -5.24 -6.29 -11.50
C ALA A 281 -6.37 -7.11 -10.88
N SER A 282 -6.67 -6.90 -9.59
CA SER A 282 -7.77 -7.59 -8.91
C SER A 282 -9.11 -7.33 -9.59
N THR A 283 -9.41 -6.07 -9.94
CA THR A 283 -10.65 -5.72 -10.65
C THR A 283 -10.70 -6.36 -12.04
N PHE A 284 -9.58 -6.33 -12.77
CA PHE A 284 -9.49 -6.97 -14.09
C PHE A 284 -9.72 -8.49 -14.00
N LEU A 285 -9.05 -9.18 -13.07
CA LEU A 285 -9.18 -10.63 -12.88
C LEU A 285 -10.60 -11.02 -12.45
N GLN A 286 -11.16 -10.31 -11.47
CA GLN A 286 -12.56 -10.53 -11.05
C GLN A 286 -13.54 -10.36 -12.22
N THR A 287 -13.29 -9.35 -13.06
CA THR A 287 -14.13 -9.12 -14.23
C THR A 287 -13.94 -10.18 -15.32
N ALA A 288 -12.70 -10.59 -15.60
CA ALA A 288 -12.37 -11.52 -16.66
C ALA A 288 -12.73 -12.98 -16.34
N LEU A 289 -12.60 -13.38 -15.07
CA LEU A 289 -12.66 -14.79 -14.64
C LEU A 289 -13.96 -15.16 -13.91
N ASN A 290 -14.77 -14.19 -13.46
CA ASN A 290 -16.00 -14.49 -12.73
C ASN A 290 -17.08 -15.04 -13.69
N PRO A 291 -17.52 -16.29 -13.52
CA PRO A 291 -18.50 -16.93 -14.40
C PRO A 291 -19.88 -16.26 -14.35
N ASN A 292 -20.20 -15.55 -13.26
CA ASN A 292 -21.45 -14.83 -13.10
C ASN A 292 -21.53 -13.56 -13.95
N PHE A 293 -20.39 -13.04 -14.37
CA PHE A 293 -20.32 -11.92 -15.31
C PHE A 293 -20.40 -12.42 -16.75
N ARG A 294 -21.51 -13.04 -17.14
CA ARG A 294 -21.74 -13.57 -18.51
C ARG A 294 -21.47 -12.57 -19.65
N ARG A 295 -21.43 -11.27 -19.35
CA ARG A 295 -21.20 -10.17 -20.31
C ARG A 295 -19.74 -9.77 -20.48
N ASN A 296 -18.83 -10.33 -19.69
CA ASN A 296 -17.41 -9.93 -19.73
C ASN A 296 -16.57 -10.72 -20.75
N HIS A 297 -17.19 -11.12 -21.84
CA HIS A 297 -16.49 -11.74 -22.96
C HIS A 297 -15.27 -10.92 -23.39
N TYR A 298 -15.38 -9.61 -23.35
CA TYR A 298 -14.30 -8.67 -23.68
C TYR A 298 -13.07 -8.86 -22.78
N HIS A 299 -13.23 -8.77 -21.47
CA HIS A 299 -12.12 -8.92 -20.52
C HIS A 299 -11.58 -10.34 -20.50
N ASN A 300 -12.46 -11.35 -20.61
CA ASN A 300 -12.05 -12.74 -20.71
C ASN A 300 -11.24 -13.02 -21.99
N THR A 301 -11.65 -12.47 -23.13
CA THR A 301 -10.92 -12.61 -24.39
C THR A 301 -9.54 -11.93 -24.30
N ILE A 302 -9.46 -10.74 -23.70
CA ILE A 302 -8.18 -10.08 -23.44
C ILE A 302 -7.31 -10.94 -22.52
N PHE A 303 -7.87 -11.48 -21.43
CA PHE A 303 -7.16 -12.35 -20.49
C PHE A 303 -6.59 -13.59 -21.21
N ARG A 304 -7.41 -14.30 -21.95
CA ARG A 304 -7.02 -15.49 -22.71
C ARG A 304 -5.89 -15.18 -23.71
N ARG A 305 -6.01 -14.07 -24.45
CA ARG A 305 -4.99 -13.67 -25.43
C ARG A 305 -3.69 -13.22 -24.79
N TYR A 306 -3.77 -12.29 -23.84
CA TYR A 306 -2.58 -11.58 -23.36
C TYR A 306 -1.97 -12.15 -22.06
N VAL A 307 -2.72 -12.95 -21.31
CA VAL A 307 -2.21 -13.61 -20.10
C VAL A 307 -1.99 -15.11 -20.33
N LEU A 308 -2.98 -15.82 -20.95
CA LEU A 308 -2.83 -17.25 -21.24
C LEU A 308 -2.03 -17.53 -22.52
N GLY A 309 -1.85 -16.56 -23.39
CA GLY A 309 -1.11 -16.71 -24.65
C GLY A 309 -1.87 -17.46 -25.76
N GLU A 310 -3.20 -17.58 -25.63
CA GLU A 310 -4.00 -18.28 -26.62
C GLU A 310 -4.02 -17.56 -27.97
N SER A 311 -3.96 -18.31 -29.07
CA SER A 311 -4.04 -17.79 -30.43
C SER A 311 -5.48 -17.46 -30.84
N ILE A 312 -6.10 -16.53 -30.15
CA ILE A 312 -7.45 -16.05 -30.41
C ILE A 312 -7.44 -14.59 -30.85
N SER A 313 -8.45 -14.22 -31.67
CA SER A 313 -8.67 -12.81 -31.97
C SER A 313 -9.12 -12.08 -30.70
N ALA A 314 -8.43 -10.99 -30.34
CA ALA A 314 -8.77 -10.19 -29.18
C ALA A 314 -8.87 -8.71 -29.58
N PRO A 315 -9.74 -7.94 -28.92
CA PRO A 315 -9.80 -6.51 -29.14
C PRO A 315 -8.49 -5.82 -28.73
N ALA A 316 -8.27 -4.63 -29.26
CA ALA A 316 -7.12 -3.83 -28.85
C ALA A 316 -7.09 -3.60 -27.35
N ILE A 317 -5.92 -3.67 -26.75
CA ILE A 317 -5.74 -3.42 -25.33
C ILE A 317 -6.21 -2.00 -25.00
N PRO A 318 -7.14 -1.83 -24.05
CA PRO A 318 -7.56 -0.50 -23.62
C PRO A 318 -6.39 0.34 -23.13
N GLN A 319 -6.40 1.61 -23.46
CA GLN A 319 -5.27 2.53 -23.14
C GLN A 319 -4.96 2.65 -21.63
N HIS A 320 -5.88 2.27 -20.75
CA HIS A 320 -5.64 2.29 -19.31
C HIS A 320 -4.81 1.08 -18.83
N PHE A 321 -4.72 -0.02 -19.60
CA PHE A 321 -3.81 -1.12 -19.34
C PHE A 321 -2.49 -0.90 -20.10
N LYS A 322 -1.72 0.08 -19.69
CA LYS A 322 -0.47 0.45 -20.36
C LYS A 322 0.74 -0.35 -19.87
N GLY A 323 1.76 -0.37 -20.73
CA GLY A 323 3.10 -0.84 -20.39
C GLY A 323 3.15 -2.34 -20.05
N ASP A 324 3.60 -2.64 -18.86
CA ASP A 324 3.92 -3.97 -18.37
C ASP A 324 2.76 -4.68 -17.62
N PHE A 325 1.53 -4.17 -17.71
CA PHE A 325 0.39 -4.74 -16.97
C PHE A 325 0.15 -6.22 -17.30
N PHE A 326 0.01 -6.57 -18.56
CA PHE A 326 -0.21 -7.96 -18.99
C PHE A 326 1.04 -8.84 -18.85
N PRO A 327 2.25 -8.39 -19.19
CA PRO A 327 3.48 -9.10 -18.85
C PRO A 327 3.58 -9.46 -17.36
N LYS A 328 3.30 -8.53 -16.46
CA LYS A 328 3.28 -8.80 -15.01
C LYS A 328 2.21 -9.79 -14.57
N LEU A 329 1.01 -9.74 -15.16
CA LEU A 329 -0.01 -10.76 -14.89
C LEU A 329 0.40 -12.15 -15.36
N ARG A 330 1.15 -12.24 -16.46
CA ARG A 330 1.71 -13.51 -16.96
C ARG A 330 2.76 -14.05 -16.01
N GLU A 331 3.74 -13.22 -15.62
CA GLU A 331 4.76 -13.54 -14.63
C GLU A 331 4.12 -14.01 -13.30
N MET A 332 3.11 -13.27 -12.83
CA MET A 332 2.36 -13.65 -11.63
C MET A 332 1.68 -15.02 -11.77
N ARG A 333 1.15 -15.34 -12.94
CA ARG A 333 0.56 -16.65 -13.22
C ARG A 333 1.61 -17.76 -13.23
N GLU A 334 2.77 -17.50 -13.79
CA GLU A 334 3.90 -18.46 -13.81
C GLU A 334 4.36 -18.77 -12.38
N ASP A 335 4.43 -17.74 -11.52
CA ASP A 335 4.89 -17.87 -10.13
C ASP A 335 3.83 -18.44 -9.18
N LEU A 336 2.57 -18.04 -9.32
CA LEU A 336 1.49 -18.38 -8.39
C LEU A 336 0.51 -19.44 -8.92
N GLY A 337 0.55 -19.75 -10.20
CA GLY A 337 -0.34 -20.72 -10.86
C GLY A 337 -1.70 -20.11 -11.20
N ASP A 338 -2.79 -20.61 -10.60
CA ASP A 338 -4.15 -20.16 -10.92
C ASP A 338 -4.47 -18.77 -10.33
N LEU A 339 -4.79 -17.83 -11.23
CA LEU A 339 -5.14 -16.46 -10.84
C LEU A 339 -6.62 -16.28 -10.46
N THR A 340 -7.45 -17.32 -10.60
CA THR A 340 -8.93 -17.22 -10.47
C THR A 340 -9.38 -16.76 -9.11
N PHE A 341 -8.66 -17.14 -8.07
CA PHE A 341 -9.03 -16.87 -6.67
C PHE A 341 -8.15 -15.82 -6.00
N LEU A 342 -7.26 -15.16 -6.72
CA LEU A 342 -6.37 -14.18 -6.13
C LEU A 342 -7.13 -12.93 -5.66
N SER A 343 -7.07 -12.70 -4.36
CA SER A 343 -7.57 -11.48 -3.75
C SER A 343 -6.63 -10.30 -4.00
N PHE A 344 -7.15 -9.07 -3.86
CA PHE A 344 -6.34 -7.86 -3.85
C PHE A 344 -5.13 -7.97 -2.91
N ARG A 345 -5.32 -8.57 -1.72
CA ARG A 345 -4.27 -8.70 -0.71
C ARG A 345 -3.12 -9.60 -1.17
N GLU A 346 -3.42 -10.70 -1.82
CA GLU A 346 -2.42 -11.64 -2.34
C GLU A 346 -1.64 -11.02 -3.49
N ILE A 347 -2.33 -10.35 -4.43
CA ILE A 347 -1.68 -9.62 -5.52
C ILE A 347 -0.76 -8.53 -4.96
N TYR A 348 -1.23 -7.75 -3.99
CA TYR A 348 -0.41 -6.71 -3.36
C TYR A 348 0.82 -7.31 -2.66
N LYS A 349 0.65 -8.40 -1.92
CA LYS A 349 1.77 -9.11 -1.26
C LYS A 349 2.81 -9.58 -2.26
N TYR A 350 2.38 -10.20 -3.36
CA TYR A 350 3.27 -10.62 -4.44
C TYR A 350 4.07 -9.43 -5.02
N LEU A 351 3.39 -8.34 -5.37
CA LEU A 351 4.06 -7.15 -5.91
C LEU A 351 5.02 -6.51 -4.90
N MET A 352 4.72 -6.58 -3.62
CA MET A 352 5.61 -6.09 -2.56
C MET A 352 6.85 -6.96 -2.41
N GLN A 353 6.74 -8.28 -2.53
CA GLN A 353 7.88 -9.19 -2.57
C GLN A 353 8.81 -8.85 -3.72
N GLN A 354 8.27 -8.59 -4.92
CA GLN A 354 9.08 -8.17 -6.08
C GLN A 354 9.82 -6.84 -5.82
N VAL A 355 9.18 -5.86 -5.19
CA VAL A 355 9.82 -4.61 -4.79
C VAL A 355 10.96 -4.86 -3.81
N THR A 356 10.72 -5.71 -2.81
CA THR A 356 11.71 -6.06 -1.79
C THR A 356 12.88 -6.85 -2.40
N HIS A 357 12.60 -7.87 -3.22
CA HIS A 357 13.64 -8.67 -3.89
C HIS A 357 14.52 -7.84 -4.84
N ARG A 358 13.95 -6.94 -5.63
CA ARG A 358 14.74 -6.04 -6.49
C ARG A 358 15.65 -5.13 -5.69
N ALA A 359 15.20 -4.67 -4.54
CA ALA A 359 16.00 -3.86 -3.65
C ALA A 359 17.09 -4.69 -2.92
N VAL A 360 16.80 -5.96 -2.59
CA VAL A 360 17.78 -6.90 -2.01
C VAL A 360 18.82 -7.33 -3.01
N GLY A 361 18.46 -7.56 -4.26
CA GLY A 361 19.42 -7.89 -5.33
C GLY A 361 20.40 -6.75 -5.65
N MET A 362 20.08 -5.51 -5.26
CA MET A 362 21.02 -4.36 -5.28
C MET A 362 21.86 -4.24 -4.01
N LEU A 363 21.48 -4.92 -2.93
CA LEU A 363 22.16 -4.91 -1.65
C LEU A 363 22.42 -6.39 -1.30
N GLU A 364 23.64 -6.78 -1.05
CA GLU A 364 23.96 -8.12 -0.56
C GLU A 364 23.03 -8.53 0.59
N VAL A 365 22.55 -9.77 0.59
CA VAL A 365 21.48 -10.30 1.47
C VAL A 365 21.72 -9.99 2.97
N GLY A 366 22.97 -9.77 3.40
CA GLY A 366 23.32 -9.32 4.75
C GLY A 366 23.19 -7.81 5.00
N SER A 367 22.97 -6.99 3.97
CA SER A 367 23.00 -5.51 4.08
C SER A 367 21.64 -4.86 4.29
N LEU A 368 20.54 -5.63 4.25
CA LEU A 368 19.18 -5.16 4.51
C LEU A 368 18.85 -5.01 5.99
N HIS A 369 19.77 -5.42 6.86
CA HIS A 369 19.62 -5.11 8.26
C HIS A 369 19.82 -3.61 8.47
N PRO A 370 18.84 -2.89 9.07
CA PRO A 370 18.95 -1.45 9.35
C PRO A 370 20.20 -1.13 10.17
N LEU A 371 20.56 -2.04 11.03
CA LEU A 371 21.86 -2.06 11.68
C LEU A 371 22.85 -2.76 10.73
N LYS A 372 23.43 -2.04 9.77
CA LYS A 372 24.82 -2.31 9.35
C LYS A 372 25.74 -2.08 10.56
N CYS A 373 25.29 -2.57 11.70
CA CYS A 373 26.04 -2.51 12.93
C CYS A 373 26.91 -3.75 12.97
N GLU A 374 28.16 -3.53 13.09
CA GLU A 374 29.13 -4.45 13.67
C GLU A 374 28.61 -5.14 14.95
N LEU A 375 27.44 -4.69 15.45
CA LEU A 375 26.77 -5.07 16.69
C LEU A 375 25.72 -6.18 16.54
N ALA A 376 25.22 -6.48 15.34
CA ALA A 376 24.19 -7.51 15.19
C ALA A 376 24.79 -8.90 15.27
N SER A 377 24.55 -9.61 16.36
CA SER A 377 24.82 -11.04 16.43
C SER A 377 23.86 -11.79 15.49
N PRO A 378 24.32 -12.84 14.78
CA PRO A 378 23.44 -13.72 14.03
C PRO A 378 22.32 -14.35 14.87
N ALA A 379 22.51 -14.41 16.20
CA ALA A 379 21.56 -14.95 17.16
C ALA A 379 20.47 -13.95 17.62
N THR A 380 20.51 -12.67 17.21
CA THR A 380 19.54 -11.66 17.65
C THR A 380 18.15 -11.96 17.14
N ASP A 381 17.15 -12.07 18.03
CA ASP A 381 15.75 -12.16 17.69
C ASP A 381 15.16 -10.77 17.36
N TRP A 382 15.27 -10.40 16.10
CA TRP A 382 14.79 -9.12 15.61
C TRP A 382 13.25 -8.97 15.70
N GLY A 383 12.50 -10.06 15.62
CA GLY A 383 11.04 -10.02 15.80
C GLY A 383 10.70 -9.53 17.21
N ARG A 384 11.39 -10.05 18.23
CA ARG A 384 11.29 -9.61 19.61
C ARG A 384 11.68 -8.14 19.75
N SER A 385 12.83 -7.75 19.22
CA SER A 385 13.36 -6.38 19.26
C SER A 385 12.34 -5.38 18.71
N TRP A 386 11.78 -5.64 17.56
CA TRP A 386 10.76 -4.76 16.94
C TRP A 386 9.45 -4.74 17.71
N ARG A 387 9.04 -5.84 18.32
CA ARG A 387 7.87 -5.93 19.17
C ARG A 387 8.06 -5.07 20.44
N LEU A 388 9.18 -5.23 21.13
CA LEU A 388 9.50 -4.52 22.36
C LEU A 388 9.60 -3.00 22.14
N ALA A 389 10.21 -2.56 21.03
CA ALA A 389 10.29 -1.15 20.68
C ALA A 389 8.91 -0.47 20.47
N ARG A 390 7.86 -1.26 20.31
CA ARG A 390 6.49 -0.78 20.02
C ARG A 390 5.46 -1.23 21.05
N LEU A 391 5.91 -1.61 22.24
CA LEU A 391 5.00 -2.00 23.32
C LEU A 391 3.95 -0.93 23.57
N ARG A 392 2.71 -1.36 23.68
CA ARG A 392 1.61 -0.48 24.03
C ARG A 392 1.82 0.06 25.45
N GLY A 393 1.85 1.36 25.58
CA GLY A 393 2.09 2.03 26.86
C GLY A 393 3.41 2.83 26.91
N LEU A 394 4.31 2.60 25.95
CA LEU A 394 5.48 3.47 25.81
C LEU A 394 5.07 4.86 25.26
N GLU A 395 5.71 5.90 25.76
CA GLU A 395 5.52 7.27 25.28
C GLU A 395 5.98 7.40 23.80
N PRO A 396 5.34 8.28 23.02
CA PRO A 396 5.65 8.46 21.59
C PRO A 396 7.11 8.81 21.27
N ASP A 397 7.76 9.56 22.12
CA ASP A 397 9.17 9.96 21.98
C ASP A 397 10.10 8.77 22.25
N LEU A 398 9.81 7.92 23.25
CA LEU A 398 10.55 6.71 23.52
C LEU A 398 10.44 5.71 22.36
N VAL A 399 9.23 5.46 21.86
CA VAL A 399 9.02 4.59 20.69
C VAL A 399 9.80 5.12 19.49
N THR A 400 9.74 6.42 19.23
CA THR A 400 10.47 7.05 18.12
C THR A 400 11.98 6.91 18.29
N PHE A 401 12.48 7.11 19.51
CA PHE A 401 13.90 6.94 19.83
C PHE A 401 14.35 5.48 19.63
N LEU A 402 13.63 4.51 20.20
CA LEU A 402 13.95 3.09 20.06
C LEU A 402 13.97 2.65 18.59
N LEU A 403 13.00 3.06 17.81
CA LEU A 403 12.96 2.76 16.37
C LEU A 403 14.17 3.35 15.64
N LYS A 404 14.54 4.62 15.92
CA LYS A 404 15.73 5.25 15.35
C LYS A 404 17.01 4.52 15.78
N MET A 405 17.07 4.07 17.02
CA MET A 405 18.18 3.29 17.55
C MET A 405 18.32 1.95 16.80
N LEU A 406 17.24 1.17 16.72
CA LEU A 406 17.23 -0.12 16.03
C LEU A 406 17.49 0.00 14.52
N TRP A 407 17.09 1.10 13.88
CA TRP A 407 17.46 1.39 12.48
C TRP A 407 18.90 1.90 12.31
N GLY A 408 19.64 2.11 13.39
CA GLY A 408 20.99 2.66 13.35
C GLY A 408 21.07 4.08 12.78
N ILE A 409 19.98 4.86 12.87
CA ILE A 409 19.92 6.22 12.29
C ILE A 409 20.14 7.34 13.29
N LEU A 410 20.36 7.01 14.56
CA LEU A 410 20.72 8.03 15.55
C LEU A 410 22.03 8.75 15.15
N PRO A 411 22.11 10.09 15.33
CA PRO A 411 23.21 10.91 14.83
C PRO A 411 24.45 10.83 15.74
N CYS A 412 25.09 9.64 15.86
CA CYS A 412 26.42 9.50 16.46
C CYS A 412 27.50 10.06 15.52
N LYS A 413 28.63 10.53 16.03
CA LYS A 413 29.67 11.17 15.22
C LYS A 413 30.27 10.23 14.16
N ALA A 414 30.44 8.96 14.49
CA ALA A 414 30.89 7.95 13.52
C ALA A 414 29.96 7.85 12.30
N ARG A 415 28.66 8.09 12.49
CA ARG A 415 27.71 8.13 11.39
C ARG A 415 27.70 9.48 10.67
N ILE A 416 27.69 10.58 11.45
CA ILE A 416 27.65 11.93 10.87
C ILE A 416 28.88 12.18 10.01
N SER A 417 30.08 11.75 10.42
CA SER A 417 31.33 11.91 9.68
C SER A 417 31.29 11.24 8.30
N ARG A 418 30.53 10.17 8.12
CA ARG A 418 30.32 9.53 6.81
C ARG A 418 29.46 10.40 5.86
N ILE A 419 28.63 11.28 6.40
CA ILE A 419 27.71 12.14 5.64
C ILE A 419 28.31 13.54 5.48
N ILE A 420 28.96 14.05 6.52
CA ILE A 420 29.53 15.40 6.56
C ILE A 420 31.05 15.26 6.79
N PRO A 421 31.88 15.42 5.74
CA PRO A 421 33.34 15.20 5.83
C PRO A 421 34.07 16.09 6.83
N LYS A 422 33.47 17.22 7.25
CA LYS A 422 34.07 18.13 8.25
C LYS A 422 33.90 17.67 9.69
N VAL A 423 33.08 16.65 9.94
CA VAL A 423 32.84 16.14 11.28
C VAL A 423 33.80 14.97 11.54
N THR A 424 34.58 15.05 12.59
CA THR A 424 35.44 13.95 13.01
C THR A 424 34.60 12.88 13.72
N PRO A 425 34.90 11.59 13.48
CA PRO A 425 34.16 10.48 14.14
C PRO A 425 34.48 10.35 15.62
N GLU A 426 35.43 11.09 16.14
CA GLU A 426 36.02 10.93 17.46
C GLU A 426 35.08 11.43 18.58
N CYS A 427 35.02 10.67 19.68
CA CYS A 427 34.32 11.10 20.90
C CYS A 427 35.05 12.27 21.59
N GLN A 428 34.37 13.37 21.78
CA GLN A 428 34.94 14.56 22.42
C GLN A 428 35.25 14.35 23.90
N LEU A 429 34.48 13.48 24.57
CA LEU A 429 34.64 13.27 26.02
C LEU A 429 35.80 12.33 26.33
N CYS A 430 36.03 11.32 25.51
CA CYS A 430 37.09 10.33 25.73
C CYS A 430 38.46 10.76 25.16
N ASN A 431 38.47 11.71 24.23
CA ASN A 431 39.70 12.15 23.55
C ASN A 431 40.21 13.51 24.07
N LEU A 432 39.95 13.81 25.34
CA LEU A 432 40.40 15.09 25.98
C LEU A 432 41.89 15.12 26.29
N SER A 433 42.58 13.96 26.40
CA SER A 433 44.03 13.90 26.61
C SER A 433 44.77 13.71 25.30
N ALA A 434 45.87 14.40 25.11
CA ALA A 434 46.70 14.38 23.91
C ALA A 434 47.25 12.96 23.57
N ASP A 435 47.39 12.13 24.61
CA ASP A 435 47.95 10.77 24.49
C ASP A 435 46.90 9.68 24.44
N ALA A 436 45.59 10.04 24.42
CA ALA A 436 44.52 9.03 24.37
C ALA A 436 44.39 8.45 22.98
N LEU A 437 44.21 7.16 22.89
CA LEU A 437 43.81 6.46 21.65
C LEU A 437 42.50 7.09 21.16
N LYS A 438 42.51 7.54 19.90
CA LYS A 438 41.32 8.16 19.26
C LYS A 438 40.16 7.19 19.19
N VAL A 439 39.18 7.38 20.06
CA VAL A 439 38.00 6.54 20.17
C VAL A 439 36.88 7.08 19.30
N SER A 440 36.37 6.29 18.36
CA SER A 440 35.24 6.68 17.52
C SER A 440 33.93 6.64 18.32
N GLU A 441 33.10 7.67 18.18
CA GLU A 441 31.76 7.73 18.81
C GLU A 441 30.76 6.91 17.99
N SER A 442 30.80 5.57 18.17
CA SER A 442 29.73 4.66 17.71
C SER A 442 28.49 4.80 18.60
N LEU A 443 27.37 4.18 18.23
CA LEU A 443 26.16 4.16 19.07
C LEU A 443 26.42 3.44 20.41
N GLU A 444 27.09 2.32 20.37
CA GLU A 444 27.48 1.55 21.55
C GLU A 444 28.41 2.37 22.45
N HIS A 445 29.45 2.99 21.86
CA HIS A 445 30.34 3.85 22.62
C HIS A 445 29.55 5.00 23.28
N ALA A 446 28.70 5.68 22.52
CA ALA A 446 27.96 6.83 22.98
C ALA A 446 27.01 6.52 24.16
N ILE A 447 26.53 5.30 24.26
CA ILE A 447 25.58 4.88 25.31
C ILE A 447 26.27 4.13 26.44
N PHE A 448 27.11 3.12 26.14
CA PHE A 448 27.61 2.17 27.13
C PHE A 448 29.10 2.35 27.48
N ILE A 449 29.93 2.75 26.53
CA ILE A 449 31.39 2.71 26.72
C ILE A 449 31.98 4.07 27.07
N CYS A 450 31.26 5.18 26.77
CA CYS A 450 31.76 6.52 26.96
C CYS A 450 32.01 6.84 28.44
N GLU A 451 33.21 7.32 28.77
CA GLU A 451 33.59 7.76 30.14
C GLU A 451 32.60 8.80 30.70
N GLY A 452 32.00 9.61 29.83
CA GLY A 452 30.98 10.61 30.24
C GLY A 452 29.69 9.99 30.78
N ASN A 453 29.42 8.72 30.43
CA ASN A 453 28.19 8.00 30.82
C ASN A 453 28.43 7.00 31.96
N LYS A 454 29.68 6.89 32.46
CA LYS A 454 30.09 5.89 33.43
C LYS A 454 29.17 5.82 34.65
N GLY A 455 28.81 4.62 35.06
CA GLY A 455 28.00 4.32 36.23
C GLY A 455 26.53 4.09 35.95
N VAL A 456 25.91 4.77 34.97
CA VAL A 456 24.48 4.57 34.66
C VAL A 456 24.22 3.32 33.82
N PRO A 457 24.99 3.04 32.76
CA PRO A 457 24.86 1.79 32.01
C PRO A 457 25.08 0.54 32.88
N GLU A 458 26.05 0.57 33.76
CA GLU A 458 26.35 -0.50 34.72
C GLU A 458 25.17 -0.78 35.65
N LEU A 459 24.55 0.30 36.19
CA LEU A 459 23.36 0.17 37.03
C LEU A 459 22.18 -0.43 36.23
N LEU A 460 21.98 -0.02 34.98
CA LEU A 460 20.95 -0.60 34.12
C LEU A 460 21.18 -2.09 33.89
N ILE A 461 22.41 -2.49 33.54
CA ILE A 461 22.76 -3.90 33.33
C ILE A 461 22.60 -4.69 34.64
N LYS A 462 22.99 -4.13 35.76
CA LYS A 462 22.81 -4.76 37.09
C LYS A 462 21.35 -5.00 37.41
N LEU A 463 20.49 -4.02 37.13
CA LEU A 463 19.03 -4.17 37.26
C LEU A 463 18.51 -5.31 36.37
N LEU A 464 18.87 -5.29 35.09
CA LEU A 464 18.37 -6.30 34.12
C LEU A 464 18.86 -7.71 34.47
N LYS A 465 20.06 -7.88 35.03
CA LYS A 465 20.59 -9.18 35.49
C LYS A 465 19.75 -9.82 36.60
N LEU A 466 18.93 -9.06 37.31
CA LEU A 466 17.98 -9.63 38.29
C LEU A 466 16.85 -10.43 37.59
N TYR A 467 16.59 -10.14 36.32
CA TYR A 467 15.53 -10.76 35.52
C TYR A 467 16.07 -11.61 34.38
N ILE A 468 17.21 -11.23 33.83
CA ILE A 468 17.91 -11.91 32.72
C ILE A 468 19.39 -12.04 33.11
N PRO A 469 19.79 -13.14 33.78
CA PRO A 469 21.16 -13.27 34.32
C PRO A 469 22.28 -13.14 33.27
N SER A 470 22.01 -13.53 32.03
CA SER A 470 22.97 -13.53 30.91
C SER A 470 22.97 -12.24 30.08
N VAL A 471 22.22 -11.19 30.49
CA VAL A 471 22.08 -9.98 29.69
C VAL A 471 23.39 -9.23 29.52
N GLU A 472 23.68 -8.82 28.29
CA GLU A 472 24.83 -8.02 27.88
C GLU A 472 24.42 -6.69 27.24
N HIS A 473 25.36 -5.75 27.10
CA HIS A 473 25.14 -4.43 26.49
C HIS A 473 24.49 -4.52 25.10
N LEU A 474 24.93 -5.48 24.31
CA LEU A 474 24.44 -5.66 22.95
C LEU A 474 22.94 -6.01 22.91
N GLN A 475 22.49 -6.90 23.78
CA GLN A 475 21.07 -7.28 23.87
C GLN A 475 20.20 -6.09 24.31
N VAL A 476 20.72 -5.20 25.15
CA VAL A 476 20.01 -3.98 25.55
C VAL A 476 19.92 -3.00 24.39
N LEU A 477 20.98 -2.82 23.60
CA LEU A 477 20.97 -1.98 22.40
C LEU A 477 20.06 -2.50 21.29
N THR A 478 20.02 -3.82 21.14
CA THR A 478 19.16 -4.47 20.15
C THR A 478 17.75 -4.72 20.68
N LEU A 479 17.48 -4.48 21.97
CA LEU A 479 16.23 -4.85 22.65
C LEU A 479 15.89 -6.36 22.52
N ASP A 480 16.91 -7.20 22.41
CA ASP A 480 16.73 -8.66 22.38
C ASP A 480 16.68 -9.20 23.82
N LEU A 481 15.62 -8.84 24.53
CA LEU A 481 15.42 -9.10 25.94
C LEU A 481 14.30 -10.11 26.16
N GLU A 482 14.60 -11.24 26.78
CA GLU A 482 13.61 -12.24 27.20
C GLU A 482 13.00 -11.84 28.54
N LEU A 483 11.91 -11.10 28.49
CA LEU A 483 11.18 -10.61 29.65
C LEU A 483 9.80 -11.27 29.71
N GLU A 484 9.37 -11.58 30.92
CA GLU A 484 8.06 -12.18 31.18
C GLU A 484 7.10 -11.13 31.77
N GLU A 485 5.81 -11.34 31.54
CA GLU A 485 4.76 -10.58 32.21
C GLU A 485 4.82 -10.86 33.75
N PRO A 486 4.56 -9.89 34.61
CA PRO A 486 4.11 -8.52 34.30
C PRO A 486 5.25 -7.51 34.14
N MET A 487 6.52 -7.92 34.19
CA MET A 487 7.69 -7.02 34.20
C MET A 487 8.12 -6.53 32.82
N GLU A 488 7.62 -7.12 31.73
CA GLU A 488 8.05 -6.74 30.36
C GLU A 488 7.91 -5.24 30.11
N LEU A 489 6.74 -4.66 30.25
CA LEU A 489 6.53 -3.24 29.98
C LEU A 489 7.27 -2.32 30.95
N PRO A 490 7.22 -2.54 32.28
CA PRO A 490 7.99 -1.72 33.22
C PRO A 490 9.48 -1.67 32.93
N LEU A 491 10.10 -2.83 32.68
CA LEU A 491 11.54 -2.90 32.39
C LEU A 491 11.90 -2.28 31.04
N ILE A 492 11.13 -2.54 29.99
CA ILE A 492 11.35 -1.91 28.68
C ILE A 492 11.16 -0.40 28.77
N TRP A 493 10.19 0.07 29.55
CA TRP A 493 9.99 1.50 29.78
C TRP A 493 11.23 2.13 30.48
N ILE A 494 11.78 1.46 31.49
CA ILE A 494 13.02 1.92 32.18
C ILE A 494 14.18 1.89 31.18
N VAL A 495 14.40 0.80 30.47
CA VAL A 495 15.45 0.68 29.44
C VAL A 495 15.34 1.84 28.45
N ALA A 496 14.16 2.01 27.84
CA ALA A 496 13.92 3.05 26.86
C ALA A 496 14.21 4.45 27.43
N THR A 497 13.72 4.74 28.63
CA THR A 497 13.91 6.04 29.28
C THR A 497 15.37 6.30 29.63
N VAL A 498 16.06 5.32 30.18
CA VAL A 498 17.50 5.44 30.51
C VAL A 498 18.33 5.67 29.27
N LEU A 499 18.14 4.85 28.23
CA LEU A 499 18.87 5.00 26.97
C LEU A 499 18.58 6.35 26.28
N PHE A 500 17.33 6.81 26.34
CA PHE A 500 16.93 8.12 25.80
C PHE A 500 17.58 9.28 26.57
N LEU A 501 17.61 9.21 27.89
CA LEU A 501 18.26 10.23 28.74
C LEU A 501 19.78 10.24 28.57
N LEU A 502 20.42 9.09 28.53
CA LEU A 502 21.84 8.96 28.17
C LEU A 502 22.15 9.61 26.84
N TRP A 503 21.31 9.33 25.84
CA TRP A 503 21.43 9.90 24.50
C TRP A 503 21.28 11.42 24.49
N GLN A 504 20.32 11.97 25.23
CA GLN A 504 20.11 13.42 25.32
C GLN A 504 21.23 14.14 26.11
N GLN A 505 21.62 13.59 27.27
CA GLN A 505 22.58 14.24 28.16
C GLN A 505 24.04 14.15 27.69
N ARG A 506 24.35 13.26 26.72
CA ARG A 506 25.71 13.13 26.19
C ARG A 506 26.28 14.44 25.63
N GLN A 507 25.41 15.36 25.20
CA GLN A 507 25.82 16.65 24.66
C GLN A 507 26.26 17.64 25.77
N ASP A 508 25.82 17.40 27.01
CA ASP A 508 26.11 18.24 28.15
C ASP A 508 27.44 17.87 28.86
N GLY A 509 28.14 16.86 28.33
CA GLY A 509 29.49 16.45 28.78
C GLY A 509 29.48 15.30 29.76
N LYS A 510 28.87 15.40 30.93
CA LYS A 510 28.80 14.30 31.93
C LYS A 510 27.35 13.99 32.26
N VAL A 511 27.02 12.72 32.16
CA VAL A 511 25.73 12.21 32.59
C VAL A 511 25.74 12.07 34.12
N CYS A 512 24.74 12.66 34.78
CA CYS A 512 24.59 12.63 36.22
C CYS A 512 23.56 11.54 36.61
N PRO A 513 23.97 10.47 37.33
CA PRO A 513 23.04 9.42 37.78
C PRO A 513 21.88 9.96 38.60
N VAL A 514 22.12 10.98 39.42
CA VAL A 514 21.08 11.62 40.24
C VAL A 514 20.01 12.30 39.38
N LYS A 515 20.41 12.98 38.30
CA LYS A 515 19.46 13.57 37.33
C LYS A 515 18.63 12.52 36.62
N ILE A 516 19.24 11.43 36.21
CA ILE A 516 18.53 10.32 35.57
C ILE A 516 17.52 9.68 36.51
N ARG A 517 17.91 9.44 37.75
CA ARG A 517 17.01 8.95 38.81
C ARG A 517 15.81 9.89 39.01
N ALA A 518 16.07 11.18 39.20
CA ALA A 518 15.01 12.17 39.40
C ALA A 518 14.05 12.25 38.23
N GLU A 519 14.55 12.14 36.98
CA GLU A 519 13.72 12.14 35.77
C GLU A 519 12.89 10.86 35.64
N LEU A 520 13.46 9.69 35.95
CA LEU A 520 12.73 8.41 35.98
C LEU A 520 11.60 8.46 37.01
N GLU A 521 11.88 8.95 38.22
CA GLU A 521 10.87 9.10 39.30
C GLU A 521 9.77 10.10 38.90
N ALA A 522 10.14 11.20 38.25
CA ALA A 522 9.18 12.20 37.76
C ALA A 522 8.27 11.61 36.68
N ARG A 523 8.82 10.88 35.72
CA ARG A 523 8.04 10.19 34.65
C ARG A 523 7.16 9.07 35.25
N CYS A 524 7.63 8.33 36.24
CA CYS A 524 6.79 7.35 36.96
C CYS A 524 5.58 7.99 37.62
N ARG A 525 5.74 9.16 38.25
CA ARG A 525 4.61 9.91 38.81
C ARG A 525 3.60 10.28 37.74
N LEU A 526 4.06 10.77 36.56
CA LEU A 526 3.18 11.09 35.44
C LEU A 526 2.43 9.86 34.91
N LEU A 527 3.08 8.68 34.85
CA LEU A 527 2.42 7.42 34.48
C LEU A 527 1.35 7.02 35.49
N ARG A 528 1.59 7.25 36.79
CA ARG A 528 0.63 6.96 37.86
C ARG A 528 -0.59 7.88 37.82
N GLU A 529 -0.41 9.13 37.48
CA GLU A 529 -1.48 10.11 37.27
C GLU A 529 -2.24 9.85 35.98
N GLY A 530 -1.63 9.08 35.06
CA GLY A 530 -2.22 8.64 33.77
C GLY A 530 -3.43 7.73 33.98
N LYS A 531 -4.36 7.81 33.05
CA LYS A 531 -5.67 7.17 33.15
C LYS A 531 -5.58 5.67 32.82
N GLY A 532 -5.82 4.82 33.80
CA GLY A 532 -6.07 3.40 33.66
C GLY A 532 -5.27 2.51 34.62
N ALA A 533 -5.91 1.50 35.19
CA ALA A 533 -5.32 0.56 36.17
C ALA A 533 -4.03 -0.10 35.65
N PHE A 534 -3.97 -0.40 34.35
CA PHE A 534 -2.79 -1.00 33.73
C PHE A 534 -1.55 -0.11 33.84
N MET A 535 -1.66 1.20 33.52
CA MET A 535 -0.54 2.15 33.61
C MET A 535 -0.15 2.43 35.05
N GLN A 536 -1.10 2.42 35.98
CA GLN A 536 -0.83 2.55 37.40
C GLN A 536 -0.03 1.36 37.94
N ASN A 537 -0.39 0.14 37.59
CA ASN A 537 0.37 -1.06 37.97
C ASN A 537 1.77 -1.06 37.34
N CYS A 538 1.90 -0.67 36.09
CA CYS A 538 3.19 -0.51 35.44
C CYS A 538 4.08 0.50 36.19
N SER A 539 3.53 1.65 36.63
CA SER A 539 4.30 2.67 37.38
C SER A 539 4.79 2.15 38.73
N VAL A 540 3.99 1.38 39.46
CA VAL A 540 4.39 0.77 40.73
C VAL A 540 5.56 -0.19 40.56
N LEU A 541 5.46 -1.08 39.57
CA LEU A 541 6.52 -2.05 39.24
C LEU A 541 7.81 -1.34 38.76
N ALA A 542 7.67 -0.26 38.00
CA ALA A 542 8.79 0.55 37.54
C ALA A 542 9.47 1.27 38.74
N GLU A 543 8.71 1.81 39.70
CA GLU A 543 9.29 2.43 40.90
C GLU A 543 10.09 1.44 41.75
N ILE A 544 9.57 0.23 41.95
CA ILE A 544 10.30 -0.84 42.67
C ILE A 544 11.62 -1.13 41.95
N ALA A 545 11.59 -1.27 40.64
CA ALA A 545 12.79 -1.53 39.83
C ALA A 545 13.79 -0.35 39.88
N ILE A 546 13.33 0.91 39.79
CA ILE A 546 14.17 2.11 39.92
C ILE A 546 14.80 2.16 41.31
N HIS A 547 14.04 1.91 42.36
CA HIS A 547 14.58 1.85 43.71
C HIS A 547 15.67 0.79 43.81
N SER A 548 15.45 -0.41 43.33
CA SER A 548 16.46 -1.49 43.28
C SER A 548 17.69 -1.09 42.46
N MET A 549 17.52 -0.39 41.33
CA MET A 549 18.64 0.06 40.49
C MET A 549 19.58 1.02 41.24
N PHE A 550 19.03 1.96 42.02
CA PHE A 550 19.81 3.01 42.68
C PHE A 550 20.10 2.77 44.17
N SER A 551 19.52 1.77 44.83
CA SER A 551 19.82 1.43 46.24
C SER A 551 21.15 0.69 46.40
N THR A 552 21.73 0.19 45.34
CA THR A 552 23.01 -0.53 45.32
C THR A 552 24.17 0.30 44.77
N ALA A 553 23.94 1.56 44.46
CA ALA A 553 24.92 2.56 44.05
C ALA A 553 25.37 3.41 45.24
#